data_97f4f504cd9d6717e5c353b777f3ea2e
#
_entry.id   97f4f504cd9d6717e5c353b777f3ea2e
#
_cell.length_a   1.000
_cell.length_b   1.000
_cell.length_c   1.000
_cell.angle_alpha   90.00
_cell.angle_beta   90.00
_cell.angle_gamma   90.00
#
_symmetry.space_group_name_H-M   'P 1'
#
loop_
_entity.id
_entity.type
_entity.pdbx_description
1 polymer ?
#
loop_
_entity_poly.entity_id
_entity_poly.type
_entity_poly.pdbx_seq_one_letter_code
_entity_poly.pdbx_strand_id
1 'polypeptide(L)'
;PKKIIKEYRVEKVEDFKTGSEIGLEILKDVKFIDVRSKTIGKGFAGVMKKYNFGGLRASHGVSVSHRSHGSTGQNQDPGKVFKGKKMAGHMGSKFRTLLNLEIIKSDIENGLIYIKGSIPGSKNTTVFLRKSKKIVNRKTSRDKFTQVSEASKTAGKKDSQKKETPKKEENK
;
A
#
# COMPACT_ATOMS: atom_id res chain seq x y z
N PRO A 1 -3.11 -27.60 -16.06
CA PRO A 1 -2.58 -27.20 -14.76
C PRO A 1 -2.73 -25.70 -14.56
N LYS A 2 -3.03 -25.27 -13.32
CA LYS A 2 -3.15 -23.85 -12.99
C LYS A 2 -1.76 -23.22 -12.85
N LYS A 3 -1.60 -21.99 -13.33
CA LYS A 3 -0.33 -21.26 -13.32
C LYS A 3 0.16 -20.92 -11.90
N ILE A 4 -0.78 -20.68 -10.98
CA ILE A 4 -0.48 -20.30 -9.60
C ILE A 4 -1.37 -21.11 -8.67
N ILE A 5 -0.75 -21.74 -7.69
CA ILE A 5 -1.42 -22.46 -6.61
C ILE A 5 -1.06 -21.76 -5.30
N LYS A 6 -2.05 -21.48 -4.46
CA LYS A 6 -1.86 -20.80 -3.19
C LYS A 6 -2.80 -21.35 -2.14
N GLU A 7 -2.28 -21.61 -0.95
CA GLU A 7 -3.03 -22.07 0.21
C GLU A 7 -3.37 -20.88 1.13
N TYR A 8 -4.57 -20.88 1.66
CA TYR A 8 -5.05 -19.96 2.68
C TYR A 8 -5.67 -20.73 3.83
N ARG A 9 -5.37 -20.31 5.05
CA ARG A 9 -6.06 -20.82 6.23
C ARG A 9 -7.38 -20.09 6.38
N VAL A 10 -8.46 -20.84 6.51
CA VAL A 10 -9.82 -20.37 6.73
C VAL A 10 -10.33 -20.89 8.06
N GLU A 11 -11.22 -20.16 8.71
CA GLU A 11 -11.81 -20.56 9.98
C GLU A 11 -12.91 -21.63 9.80
N LYS A 12 -13.69 -21.50 8.72
CA LYS A 12 -14.75 -22.45 8.36
C LYS A 12 -14.52 -22.98 6.95
N VAL A 13 -14.47 -24.29 6.81
CA VAL A 13 -14.27 -24.97 5.52
C VAL A 13 -15.59 -25.18 4.79
N GLU A 14 -16.70 -25.22 5.52
CA GLU A 14 -18.05 -25.49 5.01
C GLU A 14 -18.52 -24.47 3.96
N ASP A 15 -18.01 -23.24 4.06
CA ASP A 15 -18.32 -22.14 3.13
C ASP A 15 -17.68 -22.34 1.73
N PHE A 16 -16.73 -23.27 1.60
CA PHE A 16 -15.96 -23.47 0.37
C PHE A 16 -16.13 -24.90 -0.17
N LYS A 17 -16.83 -25.03 -1.28
CA LYS A 17 -16.98 -26.32 -1.97
C LYS A 17 -15.84 -26.50 -2.98
N THR A 18 -15.35 -27.74 -3.09
CA THR A 18 -14.34 -28.11 -4.09
C THR A 18 -14.86 -27.79 -5.49
N GLY A 19 -14.06 -27.06 -6.29
CA GLY A 19 -14.41 -26.66 -7.65
C GLY A 19 -15.22 -25.35 -7.76
N SER A 20 -15.61 -24.72 -6.63
CA SER A 20 -16.28 -23.41 -6.67
C SER A 20 -15.31 -22.30 -7.06
N GLU A 21 -15.78 -21.32 -7.82
CA GLU A 21 -15.04 -20.10 -8.13
C GLU A 21 -15.33 -19.03 -7.07
N ILE A 22 -14.28 -18.40 -6.60
CA ILE A 22 -14.35 -17.35 -5.59
C ILE A 22 -14.18 -15.99 -6.31
N GLY A 23 -15.27 -15.23 -6.35
CA GLY A 23 -15.29 -13.91 -6.96
C GLY A 23 -14.85 -12.77 -6.02
N LEU A 24 -14.96 -11.54 -6.52
CA LEU A 24 -14.65 -10.31 -5.76
C LEU A 24 -15.66 -10.00 -4.64
N GLU A 25 -16.74 -10.76 -4.54
CA GLU A 25 -17.81 -10.57 -3.55
C GLU A 25 -17.30 -10.60 -2.11
N ILE A 26 -16.28 -11.43 -1.84
CA ILE A 26 -15.62 -11.54 -0.52
C ILE A 26 -15.04 -10.19 -0.05
N LEU A 27 -14.71 -9.29 -0.98
CA LEU A 27 -14.12 -7.99 -0.67
C LEU A 27 -15.11 -6.82 -0.75
N LYS A 28 -16.40 -7.06 -1.00
CA LYS A 28 -17.42 -6.03 -1.18
C LYS A 28 -17.52 -5.04 -0.01
N ASP A 29 -17.51 -5.55 1.23
CA ASP A 29 -17.67 -4.75 2.45
C ASP A 29 -16.34 -4.36 3.10
N VAL A 30 -15.22 -4.69 2.46
CA VAL A 30 -13.90 -4.46 3.01
C VAL A 30 -13.41 -3.07 2.61
N LYS A 31 -13.17 -2.20 3.61
CA LYS A 31 -12.64 -0.84 3.40
C LYS A 31 -11.11 -0.81 3.21
N PHE A 32 -10.39 -1.66 3.92
CA PHE A 32 -8.92 -1.71 3.91
C PHE A 32 -8.40 -3.12 3.70
N ILE A 33 -7.40 -3.23 2.83
CA ILE A 33 -6.76 -4.50 2.48
C ILE A 33 -5.25 -4.43 2.63
N ASP A 34 -4.66 -5.60 2.86
CA ASP A 34 -3.23 -5.82 2.77
C ASP A 34 -2.91 -6.45 1.42
N VAL A 35 -1.97 -5.87 0.72
CA VAL A 35 -1.58 -6.27 -0.63
C VAL A 35 -0.17 -6.84 -0.62
N ARG A 36 -0.01 -8.08 -1.07
CA ARG A 36 1.29 -8.76 -1.15
C ARG A 36 1.59 -9.15 -2.59
N SER A 37 2.76 -8.76 -3.07
CA SER A 37 3.25 -9.17 -4.38
C SER A 37 4.78 -9.21 -4.44
N LYS A 38 5.31 -9.73 -5.54
CA LYS A 38 6.74 -9.79 -5.81
C LYS A 38 7.19 -8.46 -6.40
N THR A 39 8.16 -7.80 -5.78
CA THR A 39 8.69 -6.52 -6.25
C THR A 39 9.47 -6.67 -7.56
N ILE A 40 9.58 -5.60 -8.32
CA ILE A 40 10.42 -5.55 -9.52
C ILE A 40 11.86 -5.92 -9.15
N GLY A 41 12.48 -6.83 -9.91
CA GLY A 41 13.86 -7.20 -9.75
C GLY A 41 14.79 -6.09 -10.26
N LYS A 42 15.87 -5.83 -9.52
CA LYS A 42 16.91 -4.85 -9.88
C LYS A 42 18.29 -5.49 -10.02
N GLY A 43 18.34 -6.83 -10.03
CA GLY A 43 19.57 -7.61 -10.15
C GLY A 43 20.51 -7.45 -8.95
N PHE A 44 21.79 -7.68 -9.15
CA PHE A 44 22.82 -7.42 -8.15
C PHE A 44 23.02 -5.90 -8.01
N ALA A 45 22.98 -5.39 -6.81
CA ALA A 45 23.09 -3.96 -6.54
C ALA A 45 24.16 -3.70 -5.48
N GLY A 46 24.98 -2.69 -5.73
CA GLY A 46 25.94 -2.18 -4.76
C GLY A 46 25.26 -1.54 -3.56
N VAL A 47 26.03 -1.31 -2.52
CA VAL A 47 25.55 -0.80 -1.22
C VAL A 47 24.91 0.59 -1.31
N MET A 48 25.40 1.45 -2.22
CA MET A 48 24.83 2.77 -2.46
C MET A 48 23.39 2.64 -2.98
N LYS A 49 23.15 1.82 -4.00
CA LYS A 49 21.81 1.62 -4.57
C LYS A 49 20.88 0.86 -3.63
N LYS A 50 21.40 -0.14 -2.91
CA LYS A 50 20.59 -1.04 -2.09
C LYS A 50 20.24 -0.48 -0.72
N TYR A 51 21.15 0.31 -0.12
CA TYR A 51 21.04 0.77 1.25
C TYR A 51 21.26 2.28 1.41
N ASN A 52 21.44 3.02 0.32
CA ASN A 52 21.69 4.47 0.31
C ASN A 52 22.97 4.86 1.07
N PHE A 53 24.04 4.09 0.95
CA PHE A 53 25.34 4.48 1.49
C PHE A 53 25.89 5.68 0.71
N GLY A 54 26.56 6.59 1.41
CA GLY A 54 27.12 7.81 0.80
C GLY A 54 28.28 7.57 -0.17
N GLY A 55 29.01 6.45 -0.04
CA GLY A 55 30.23 6.19 -0.77
C GLY A 55 31.40 7.02 -0.25
N LEU A 56 32.45 7.11 -1.02
CA LEU A 56 33.65 7.92 -0.75
C LEU A 56 33.66 9.19 -1.59
N ARG A 57 34.57 10.13 -1.28
CA ARG A 57 34.69 11.40 -1.98
C ARG A 57 35.03 11.21 -3.47
N ALA A 58 34.55 12.13 -4.31
CA ALA A 58 34.82 12.12 -5.74
C ALA A 58 36.27 12.57 -6.08
N SER A 59 36.90 13.33 -5.18
CA SER A 59 38.25 13.88 -5.30
C SER A 59 39.05 13.67 -4.01
N HIS A 60 40.10 14.44 -3.75
CA HIS A 60 40.98 14.32 -2.59
C HIS A 60 41.69 12.96 -2.49
N GLY A 61 42.29 12.52 -3.62
CA GLY A 61 43.12 11.31 -3.68
C GLY A 61 42.37 9.98 -3.72
N VAL A 62 41.03 10.01 -3.72
CA VAL A 62 40.25 8.78 -3.90
C VAL A 62 40.30 8.38 -5.37
N SER A 63 40.81 7.15 -5.65
CA SER A 63 40.87 6.57 -6.98
C SER A 63 39.61 5.72 -7.24
N VAL A 64 39.74 4.41 -7.43
CA VAL A 64 38.66 3.51 -7.87
C VAL A 64 37.56 3.23 -6.86
N SER A 65 37.69 3.64 -5.60
CA SER A 65 36.85 3.23 -4.48
C SER A 65 35.61 4.10 -4.22
N HIS A 66 35.23 4.98 -5.13
CA HIS A 66 34.13 5.97 -4.95
C HIS A 66 32.80 5.35 -4.49
N ARG A 67 32.48 4.14 -4.93
CA ARG A 67 31.21 3.46 -4.65
C ARG A 67 31.33 2.30 -3.66
N SER A 68 32.44 2.19 -2.93
CA SER A 68 32.64 1.13 -1.95
C SER A 68 31.79 1.37 -0.69
N HIS A 69 31.62 0.31 0.10
CA HIS A 69 30.79 0.36 1.30
C HIS A 69 31.54 0.85 2.55
N GLY A 70 32.84 1.11 2.45
CA GLY A 70 33.69 1.51 3.58
C GLY A 70 34.03 0.33 4.49
N SER A 71 34.31 0.60 5.75
CA SER A 71 34.69 -0.41 6.72
C SER A 71 33.59 -1.45 6.94
N THR A 72 34.00 -2.72 7.05
CA THR A 72 33.09 -3.85 7.32
C THR A 72 33.02 -4.19 8.81
N GLY A 73 33.96 -3.73 9.62
CA GLY A 73 34.02 -4.00 11.06
C GLY A 73 35.23 -3.37 11.71
N GLN A 74 35.40 -3.68 13.00
CA GLN A 74 36.57 -3.32 13.78
C GLN A 74 37.74 -4.26 13.46
N ASN A 75 38.87 -4.05 14.13
CA ASN A 75 40.13 -4.78 13.91
C ASN A 75 40.11 -6.16 14.59
N GLN A 76 41.11 -6.43 15.41
CA GLN A 76 41.34 -7.71 16.10
C GLN A 76 40.17 -8.09 17.01
N ASP A 77 39.63 -7.13 17.74
CA ASP A 77 38.42 -7.30 18.55
C ASP A 77 37.23 -6.58 17.91
N PRO A 78 36.16 -7.26 17.49
CA PRO A 78 35.78 -8.67 17.71
C PRO A 78 36.34 -9.67 16.69
N GLY A 79 37.20 -9.27 15.73
CA GLY A 79 37.82 -10.14 14.73
C GLY A 79 36.87 -10.81 13.73
N LYS A 80 35.65 -10.29 13.61
CA LYS A 80 34.59 -10.82 12.75
C LYS A 80 33.71 -9.72 12.17
N VAL A 81 33.06 -10.01 11.04
CA VAL A 81 31.98 -9.17 10.51
C VAL A 81 30.65 -9.59 11.16
N PHE A 82 29.95 -8.66 11.76
CA PHE A 82 28.67 -8.94 12.42
C PHE A 82 27.60 -9.41 11.44
N LYS A 83 26.75 -10.34 11.90
CA LYS A 83 25.58 -10.79 11.12
C LYS A 83 24.68 -9.60 10.82
N GLY A 84 24.11 -9.57 9.61
CA GLY A 84 23.23 -8.48 9.18
C GLY A 84 23.96 -7.23 8.68
N LYS A 85 25.32 -7.21 8.62
CA LYS A 85 26.06 -6.11 7.99
C LYS A 85 25.57 -5.89 6.57
N LYS A 86 25.22 -4.65 6.24
CA LYS A 86 24.70 -4.26 4.92
C LYS A 86 25.82 -4.33 3.88
N MET A 87 25.68 -5.24 2.92
CA MET A 87 26.61 -5.47 1.82
C MET A 87 25.88 -5.53 0.48
N ALA A 88 26.62 -5.39 -0.62
CA ALA A 88 26.11 -5.59 -1.97
C ALA A 88 25.41 -6.96 -2.10
N GLY A 89 24.45 -7.06 -2.99
CA GLY A 89 23.74 -8.31 -3.23
C GLY A 89 22.45 -8.08 -4.00
N HIS A 90 21.70 -9.15 -4.20
CA HIS A 90 20.45 -9.12 -4.96
C HIS A 90 19.43 -8.13 -4.37
N MET A 91 18.87 -7.29 -5.24
CA MET A 91 17.86 -6.29 -4.89
C MET A 91 16.57 -6.52 -5.68
N GLY A 92 15.44 -6.40 -5.00
CA GLY A 92 14.12 -6.64 -5.60
C GLY A 92 13.80 -8.13 -5.77
N SER A 93 12.82 -8.43 -6.59
CA SER A 93 12.30 -9.80 -6.83
C SER A 93 11.97 -10.57 -5.54
N LYS A 94 11.56 -9.86 -4.50
CA LYS A 94 11.16 -10.39 -3.19
C LYS A 94 9.70 -10.05 -2.90
N PHE A 95 9.01 -10.93 -2.19
CA PHE A 95 7.67 -10.62 -1.72
C PHE A 95 7.70 -9.49 -0.70
N ARG A 96 6.84 -8.50 -0.92
CA ARG A 96 6.58 -7.40 0.01
C ARG A 96 5.09 -7.25 0.21
N THR A 97 4.72 -6.88 1.42
CA THR A 97 3.33 -6.63 1.77
C THR A 97 3.19 -5.16 2.12
N LEU A 98 2.26 -4.48 1.47
CA LEU A 98 1.80 -3.15 1.85
C LEU A 98 0.52 -3.32 2.65
N LEU A 99 0.49 -2.71 3.82
CA LEU A 99 -0.58 -2.85 4.78
C LEU A 99 -1.58 -1.70 4.66
N ASN A 100 -2.85 -1.98 4.94
CA ASN A 100 -3.90 -0.98 5.13
C ASN A 100 -4.11 -0.07 3.92
N LEU A 101 -4.11 -0.61 2.71
CA LEU A 101 -4.49 0.12 1.51
C LEU A 101 -6.01 0.24 1.43
N GLU A 102 -6.48 1.41 1.04
CA GLU A 102 -7.91 1.74 0.94
C GLU A 102 -8.47 1.25 -0.40
N ILE A 103 -9.63 0.60 -0.36
CA ILE A 103 -10.43 0.29 -1.56
C ILE A 103 -11.31 1.49 -1.85
N ILE A 104 -11.15 2.09 -3.02
CA ILE A 104 -11.99 3.21 -3.48
C ILE A 104 -13.30 2.69 -4.06
N LYS A 105 -13.22 1.71 -4.94
CA LYS A 105 -14.37 1.11 -5.63
C LYS A 105 -14.07 -0.36 -5.92
N SER A 106 -15.07 -1.21 -5.82
CA SER A 106 -15.09 -2.58 -6.34
C SER A 106 -16.19 -2.67 -7.40
N ASP A 107 -15.82 -3.12 -8.58
CA ASP A 107 -16.74 -3.39 -9.69
C ASP A 107 -16.80 -4.90 -9.87
N ILE A 108 -17.88 -5.48 -9.39
CA ILE A 108 -18.04 -6.94 -9.35
C ILE A 108 -18.30 -7.47 -10.76
N GLU A 109 -19.08 -6.75 -11.59
CA GLU A 109 -19.46 -7.17 -12.94
C GLU A 109 -18.23 -7.30 -13.85
N ASN A 110 -17.33 -6.33 -13.79
CA ASN A 110 -16.10 -6.32 -14.60
C ASN A 110 -14.91 -6.99 -13.89
N GLY A 111 -15.07 -7.48 -12.66
CA GLY A 111 -14.00 -8.11 -11.91
C GLY A 111 -12.87 -7.15 -11.51
N LEU A 112 -13.15 -5.85 -11.30
CA LEU A 112 -12.14 -4.82 -11.04
C LEU A 112 -12.19 -4.30 -9.60
N ILE A 113 -11.00 -4.10 -9.01
CA ILE A 113 -10.84 -3.42 -7.72
C ILE A 113 -9.94 -2.20 -7.89
N TYR A 114 -10.40 -1.06 -7.42
CA TYR A 114 -9.64 0.19 -7.42
C TYR A 114 -9.05 0.43 -6.03
N ILE A 115 -7.72 0.37 -5.95
CA ILE A 115 -6.97 0.50 -4.71
C ILE A 115 -6.19 1.81 -4.71
N LYS A 116 -6.28 2.56 -3.62
CA LYS A 116 -5.54 3.80 -3.45
C LYS A 116 -4.13 3.51 -2.92
N GLY A 117 -3.13 3.86 -3.70
CA GLY A 117 -1.73 3.74 -3.32
C GLY A 117 -0.91 2.89 -4.28
N SER A 118 0.35 2.68 -3.94
CA SER A 118 1.27 1.87 -4.73
C SER A 118 1.08 0.38 -4.45
N ILE A 119 1.29 -0.44 -5.46
CA ILE A 119 1.30 -1.90 -5.35
C ILE A 119 2.69 -2.40 -5.77
N PRO A 120 3.31 -3.33 -5.02
CA PRO A 120 4.62 -3.84 -5.39
C PRO A 120 4.53 -4.71 -6.64
N GLY A 121 5.53 -4.62 -7.50
CA GLY A 121 5.66 -5.43 -8.71
C GLY A 121 5.52 -4.63 -10.01
N SER A 122 5.64 -5.31 -11.12
CA SER A 122 5.42 -4.77 -12.46
C SER A 122 3.95 -4.81 -12.85
N LYS A 123 3.59 -4.16 -13.95
CA LYS A 123 2.26 -4.31 -14.55
C LYS A 123 1.99 -5.78 -14.86
N ASN A 124 0.74 -6.18 -14.79
CA ASN A 124 0.27 -7.56 -15.05
C ASN A 124 0.89 -8.64 -14.15
N THR A 125 1.35 -8.27 -12.95
CA THR A 125 1.86 -9.23 -11.96
C THR A 125 0.74 -9.70 -11.05
N THR A 126 0.80 -10.95 -10.64
CA THR A 126 -0.15 -11.51 -9.66
C THR A 126 0.02 -10.88 -8.31
N VAL A 127 -1.09 -10.47 -7.74
CA VAL A 127 -1.18 -9.79 -6.45
C VAL A 127 -2.07 -10.61 -5.51
N PHE A 128 -1.63 -10.79 -4.28
CA PHE A 128 -2.39 -11.47 -3.24
C PHE A 128 -3.04 -10.42 -2.34
N LEU A 129 -4.35 -10.45 -2.26
CA LEU A 129 -5.17 -9.56 -1.45
C LEU A 129 -5.66 -10.30 -0.21
N ARG A 130 -5.72 -9.60 0.91
CA ARG A 130 -6.39 -10.07 2.11
C ARG A 130 -6.99 -8.89 2.86
N LYS A 131 -8.03 -9.13 3.63
CA LYS A 131 -8.57 -8.14 4.58
C LYS A 131 -7.46 -7.67 5.52
N SER A 132 -7.41 -6.38 5.81
CA SER A 132 -6.43 -5.82 6.74
C SER A 132 -6.53 -6.51 8.10
N LYS A 133 -5.36 -6.94 8.64
CA LYS A 133 -5.28 -7.51 9.99
C LYS A 133 -5.37 -6.46 11.08
N LYS A 134 -4.90 -5.24 10.79
CA LYS A 134 -4.91 -4.14 11.75
C LYS A 134 -6.21 -3.37 11.66
N ILE A 135 -6.75 -2.99 12.79
CA ILE A 135 -7.88 -2.07 12.87
C ILE A 135 -7.40 -0.70 12.40
N VAL A 136 -8.09 -0.15 11.41
CA VAL A 136 -7.77 1.15 10.81
C VAL A 136 -8.87 2.14 11.16
N ASN A 137 -8.58 3.06 12.07
CA ASN A 137 -9.56 4.05 12.56
C ASN A 137 -9.67 5.32 11.68
N ARG A 138 -8.89 5.41 10.60
CA ARG A 138 -8.98 6.56 9.70
C ARG A 138 -10.23 6.46 8.82
N LYS A 139 -10.87 7.59 8.58
CA LYS A 139 -11.97 7.70 7.62
C LYS A 139 -11.45 7.44 6.20
N THR A 140 -12.19 6.69 5.41
CA THR A 140 -11.87 6.45 4.00
C THR A 140 -12.05 7.72 3.18
N SER A 141 -11.44 7.79 2.01
CA SER A 141 -11.67 8.89 1.06
C SER A 141 -13.15 9.00 0.70
N ARG A 142 -13.84 7.86 0.58
CA ARG A 142 -15.26 7.76 0.31
C ARG A 142 -16.11 8.37 1.43
N ASP A 143 -15.83 8.01 2.70
CA ASP A 143 -16.51 8.56 3.88
C ASP A 143 -16.32 10.09 3.96
N LYS A 144 -15.14 10.61 3.58
CA LYS A 144 -14.87 12.06 3.55
C LYS A 144 -15.69 12.77 2.49
N PHE A 145 -15.79 12.23 1.28
CA PHE A 145 -16.59 12.80 0.20
C PHE A 145 -18.08 12.82 0.55
N THR A 146 -18.60 11.76 1.17
CA THR A 146 -20.00 11.70 1.62
C THR A 146 -20.27 12.80 2.65
N GLN A 147 -19.41 12.97 3.64
CA GLN A 147 -19.56 14.03 4.65
C GLN A 147 -19.53 15.45 4.06
N VAL A 148 -18.64 15.70 3.07
CA VAL A 148 -18.59 17.00 2.40
C VAL A 148 -19.88 17.25 1.60
N SER A 149 -20.39 16.25 0.91
CA SER A 149 -21.63 16.36 0.13
C SER A 149 -22.87 16.55 1.02
N GLU A 150 -22.92 15.94 2.19
CA GLU A 150 -23.98 16.12 3.18
C GLU A 150 -23.90 17.51 3.84
N ALA A 151 -22.69 17.96 4.19
CA ALA A 151 -22.48 19.29 4.74
C ALA A 151 -22.88 20.41 3.76
N SER A 152 -22.57 20.25 2.48
CA SER A 152 -22.98 21.22 1.44
C SER A 152 -24.49 21.25 1.22
N LYS A 153 -25.17 20.09 1.29
CA LYS A 153 -26.65 19.99 1.20
C LYS A 153 -27.36 20.63 2.40
N THR A 154 -26.79 20.50 3.60
CA THR A 154 -27.34 21.12 4.82
C THR A 154 -27.10 22.64 4.87
N ALA A 155 -25.97 23.12 4.34
CA ALA A 155 -25.70 24.55 4.20
C ALA A 155 -26.67 25.21 3.20
N GLY A 156 -26.88 24.60 2.03
CA GLY A 156 -27.81 25.11 1.02
C GLY A 156 -29.29 25.14 1.49
N LYS A 157 -29.71 24.21 2.39
CA LYS A 157 -31.04 24.23 2.98
C LYS A 157 -31.23 25.33 4.02
N LYS A 158 -30.18 25.74 4.73
CA LYS A 158 -30.24 26.86 5.72
C LYS A 158 -30.35 28.22 5.03
N ASP A 159 -29.72 28.39 3.85
CA ASP A 159 -29.80 29.64 3.11
C ASP A 159 -31.16 29.83 2.39
N SER A 160 -31.81 28.74 1.97
CA SER A 160 -33.15 28.80 1.39
C SER A 160 -34.26 29.13 2.44
N GLN A 161 -34.11 28.63 3.67
CA GLN A 161 -35.05 28.94 4.75
C GLN A 161 -34.91 30.36 5.30
N LYS A 162 -33.76 31.03 5.12
CA LYS A 162 -33.53 32.40 5.58
C LYS A 162 -34.10 33.48 4.63
N LYS A 163 -34.50 33.07 3.41
CA LYS A 163 -35.12 33.96 2.40
C LYS A 163 -36.65 34.02 2.43
N GLU A 164 -37.30 33.19 3.24
CA GLU A 164 -38.78 33.12 3.33
C GLU A 164 -39.34 33.70 4.62
N THR A 165 -38.75 34.74 5.18
CA THR A 165 -39.45 35.53 6.22
C THR A 165 -40.20 36.66 5.57
N PRO A 166 -41.55 36.68 5.65
CA PRO A 166 -42.37 37.72 5.02
C PRO A 166 -42.16 39.05 5.76
N LYS A 167 -41.97 40.12 4.97
CA LYS A 167 -42.07 41.50 5.42
C LYS A 167 -43.50 41.67 5.98
N LYS A 168 -43.66 41.85 7.28
CA LYS A 168 -44.88 42.37 7.87
C LYS A 168 -44.95 43.85 7.55
N GLU A 169 -46.05 44.21 6.91
CA GLU A 169 -46.52 45.56 6.65
C GLU A 169 -46.62 46.36 7.95
N GLU A 170 -45.96 47.51 7.98
CA GLU A 170 -46.34 48.63 8.85
C GLU A 170 -47.27 49.55 8.07
N ASN A 171 -48.53 49.47 8.38
CA ASN A 171 -49.51 50.51 8.14
C ASN A 171 -50.14 50.88 9.49
N LYS A 172 -49.77 51.97 10.04
CA LYS A 172 -50.57 53.09 10.57
C LYS A 172 -49.71 54.02 11.41
#